data_7c8c857a6cbba5aee94734ca6851b3f8
#
_entry.id   7c8c857a6cbba5aee94734ca6851b3f8
#
_cell.length_a   1.000
_cell.length_b   1.000
_cell.length_c   1.000
_cell.angle_alpha   90.00
_cell.angle_beta   90.00
_cell.angle_gamma   90.00
#
_symmetry.space_group_name_H-M   'P 1'
#
loop_
_entity.id
_entity.type
_entity.pdbx_description
1 polymer ?
#
loop_
_entity_poly.entity_id
_entity_poly.type
_entity_poly.pdbx_seq_one_letter_code
_entity_poly.pdbx_strand_id
1 'polypeptide(L)'
;MIFENYKLKNITLRNRIVMAPMTRNQSPGGIPTQEVIAYYSRRAKAEVGLIITEGIEVSHEASSAYPNVPRLDSNEAKEAWKKVVEGIKNNNGAVIAQLWHCCLLYTSPSPRDMRRSRMPSSA
;
A
#
# COMPACT_ATOMS: atom_id res chain seq x y z
N MET A 1 20.06 15.08 9.16
CA MET A 1 18.84 15.90 9.15
C MET A 1 17.78 15.25 8.28
N ILE A 2 16.53 15.76 8.28
CA ILE A 2 15.40 15.09 7.58
C ILE A 2 15.56 15.08 6.06
N PHE A 3 16.21 16.06 5.48
CA PHE A 3 16.44 16.20 4.04
C PHE A 3 17.74 15.60 3.52
N GLU A 4 18.50 14.93 4.38
CA GLU A 4 19.71 14.23 3.96
C GLU A 4 19.40 12.85 3.41
N ASN A 5 20.23 12.40 2.48
CA ASN A 5 20.13 11.04 1.95
C ASN A 5 20.19 10.00 3.09
N TYR A 6 19.35 8.99 2.96
CA TYR A 6 19.30 7.89 3.91
C TYR A 6 19.50 6.55 3.20
N LYS A 7 20.47 5.78 3.65
CA LYS A 7 20.73 4.44 3.13
C LYS A 7 19.90 3.42 3.90
N LEU A 8 18.91 2.84 3.21
CA LEU A 8 18.09 1.76 3.71
C LEU A 8 18.51 0.45 3.03
N LYS A 9 19.38 -0.34 3.68
CA LYS A 9 19.97 -1.55 3.08
C LYS A 9 20.56 -1.27 1.69
N ASN A 10 19.93 -1.77 0.64
CA ASN A 10 20.39 -1.66 -0.75
C ASN A 10 19.76 -0.48 -1.51
N ILE A 11 18.94 0.32 -0.85
CA ILE A 11 18.27 1.47 -1.45
C ILE A 11 18.79 2.74 -0.80
N THR A 12 19.10 3.75 -1.61
CA THR A 12 19.40 5.09 -1.13
C THR A 12 18.20 5.98 -1.35
N LEU A 13 17.62 6.46 -0.28
CA LEU A 13 16.52 7.43 -0.29
C LEU A 13 17.10 8.84 -0.34
N ARG A 14 16.49 9.73 -1.12
CA ARG A 14 16.92 11.13 -1.22
C ARG A 14 16.69 11.97 0.04
N ASN A 15 15.86 11.49 0.95
CA ASN A 15 15.62 12.09 2.26
C ASN A 15 14.93 11.08 3.18
N ARG A 16 14.60 11.48 4.41
CA ARG A 16 13.99 10.63 5.43
C ARG A 16 12.47 10.79 5.55
N ILE A 17 11.83 11.41 4.54
CA ILE A 17 10.38 11.58 4.50
C ILE A 17 9.75 10.33 3.88
N VAL A 18 8.87 9.70 4.60
CA VAL A 18 8.16 8.49 4.15
C VAL A 18 6.67 8.76 4.12
N MET A 19 6.04 8.50 2.97
CA MET A 19 4.59 8.48 2.85
C MET A 19 4.04 7.17 3.39
N ALA A 20 3.25 7.25 4.45
CA ALA A 20 2.56 6.10 5.02
C ALA A 20 1.50 5.53 4.06
N PRO A 21 1.21 4.21 4.13
CA PRO A 21 0.16 3.60 3.33
C PRO A 21 -1.22 4.14 3.72
N MET A 22 -2.03 4.49 2.72
CA MET A 22 -3.39 4.97 2.93
C MET A 22 -4.33 4.38 1.87
N THR A 23 -5.28 3.57 2.29
CA THR A 23 -6.31 3.01 1.42
C THR A 23 -7.23 4.13 0.92
N ARG A 24 -7.40 4.24 -0.40
CA ARG A 24 -8.22 5.30 -1.02
C ARG A 24 -9.46 4.77 -1.73
N ASN A 25 -9.53 3.46 -1.94
CA ASN A 25 -10.68 2.81 -2.58
C ASN A 25 -10.99 3.39 -3.99
N GLN A 26 -9.95 3.65 -4.80
CA GLN A 26 -10.00 4.33 -6.10
C GLN A 26 -9.54 3.45 -7.27
N SER A 27 -9.56 2.13 -7.10
CA SER A 27 -9.11 1.15 -8.11
C SER A 27 -10.25 0.20 -8.49
N PRO A 28 -11.22 0.65 -9.30
CA PRO A 28 -12.34 -0.19 -9.75
C PRO A 28 -11.85 -1.48 -10.38
N GLY A 29 -12.44 -2.61 -10.00
CA GLY A 29 -12.01 -3.94 -10.45
C GLY A 29 -10.60 -4.34 -9.99
N GLY A 30 -10.02 -3.64 -9.02
CA GLY A 30 -8.66 -3.88 -8.53
C GLY A 30 -7.55 -3.27 -9.39
N ILE A 31 -7.89 -2.49 -10.41
CA ILE A 31 -6.95 -1.91 -11.37
C ILE A 31 -6.68 -0.44 -11.02
N PRO A 32 -5.43 -0.04 -10.73
CA PRO A 32 -5.09 1.37 -10.50
C PRO A 32 -5.47 2.24 -11.70
N THR A 33 -6.19 3.34 -11.43
CA THR A 33 -6.61 4.30 -12.45
C THR A 33 -5.53 5.33 -12.77
N GLN A 34 -5.77 6.18 -13.77
CA GLN A 34 -4.87 7.31 -14.09
C GLN A 34 -4.76 8.30 -12.91
N GLU A 35 -5.82 8.48 -12.14
CA GLU A 35 -5.82 9.29 -10.93
C GLU A 35 -4.90 8.70 -9.86
N VAL A 36 -4.86 7.38 -9.73
CA VAL A 36 -3.94 6.67 -8.83
C VAL A 36 -2.49 6.90 -9.26
N ILE A 37 -2.19 6.77 -10.56
CA ILE A 37 -0.87 7.03 -11.12
C ILE A 37 -0.44 8.48 -10.85
N ALA A 38 -1.31 9.44 -11.17
CA ALA A 38 -1.06 10.86 -10.94
C ALA A 38 -0.91 11.19 -9.45
N TYR A 39 -1.67 10.54 -8.59
CA TYR A 39 -1.59 10.71 -7.13
C TYR A 39 -0.21 10.39 -6.59
N TYR A 40 0.35 9.23 -6.94
CA TYR A 40 1.68 8.83 -6.49
C TYR A 40 2.79 9.64 -7.16
N SER A 41 2.67 9.93 -8.45
CA SER A 41 3.64 10.74 -9.19
C SER A 41 3.79 12.15 -8.61
N ARG A 42 2.67 12.80 -8.22
CA ARG A 42 2.71 14.13 -7.56
C ARG A 42 3.47 14.11 -6.26
N ARG A 43 3.36 13.06 -5.45
CA ARG A 43 4.08 12.93 -4.17
C ARG A 43 5.57 12.70 -4.39
N ALA A 44 5.91 11.89 -5.37
CA ALA A 44 7.30 11.71 -5.76
C ALA A 44 7.89 13.03 -6.30
N LYS A 45 7.15 13.78 -7.10
CA LYS A 45 7.56 15.11 -7.59
C LYS A 45 7.73 16.13 -6.45
N ALA A 46 6.91 16.03 -5.41
CA ALA A 46 7.03 16.82 -4.17
C ALA A 46 8.11 16.29 -3.21
N GLU A 47 9.06 15.52 -3.72
CA GLU A 47 10.28 15.09 -3.02
C GLU A 47 10.06 14.16 -1.82
N VAL A 48 8.97 13.43 -1.74
CA VAL A 48 8.84 12.33 -0.77
C VAL A 48 9.90 11.27 -1.05
N GLY A 49 10.72 10.94 -0.05
CA GLY A 49 11.87 10.04 -0.20
C GLY A 49 11.48 8.58 -0.43
N LEU A 50 10.44 8.11 0.28
CA LEU A 50 9.89 6.76 0.12
C LEU A 50 8.38 6.82 0.13
N ILE A 51 7.76 6.14 -0.81
CA ILE A 51 6.31 5.95 -0.85
C ILE A 51 5.99 4.49 -0.52
N ILE A 52 5.19 4.27 0.52
CA ILE A 52 4.56 2.98 0.76
C ILE A 52 3.17 3.04 0.14
N THR A 53 2.85 2.10 -0.76
CA THR A 53 1.57 2.13 -1.46
C THR A 53 0.41 1.88 -0.51
N GLU A 54 -0.80 2.24 -0.93
CA GLU A 54 -2.01 1.69 -0.32
C GLU A 54 -1.99 0.16 -0.32
N GLY A 55 -2.83 -0.45 0.53
CA GLY A 55 -2.91 -1.91 0.61
C GLY A 55 -3.28 -2.52 -0.74
N ILE A 56 -2.44 -3.44 -1.21
CA ILE A 56 -2.67 -4.24 -2.41
C ILE A 56 -3.18 -5.59 -1.95
N GLU A 57 -4.41 -5.92 -2.29
CA GLU A 57 -5.02 -7.18 -1.88
C GLU A 57 -4.29 -8.37 -2.50
N VAL A 58 -4.05 -9.39 -1.68
CA VAL A 58 -3.57 -10.68 -2.15
C VAL A 58 -4.68 -11.42 -2.89
N SER A 59 -4.32 -12.28 -3.85
CA SER A 59 -5.27 -13.02 -4.69
C SER A 59 -5.98 -14.13 -3.89
N HIS A 60 -6.95 -13.72 -3.07
CA HIS A 60 -7.80 -14.64 -2.32
C HIS A 60 -9.17 -14.01 -2.11
N GLU A 61 -10.23 -14.79 -2.30
CA GLU A 61 -11.62 -14.32 -2.22
C GLU A 61 -11.94 -13.62 -0.90
N ALA A 62 -11.45 -14.16 0.20
CA ALA A 62 -11.67 -13.61 1.53
C ALA A 62 -10.72 -12.47 1.91
N SER A 63 -9.85 -12.00 1.01
CA SER A 63 -8.92 -10.90 1.31
C SER A 63 -9.57 -9.53 1.17
N SER A 64 -10.70 -9.45 0.47
CA SER A 64 -11.34 -8.19 0.09
C SER A 64 -12.32 -7.70 1.15
N ALA A 65 -12.09 -6.49 1.67
CA ALA A 65 -13.02 -5.80 2.57
C ALA A 65 -13.66 -4.55 1.93
N TYR A 66 -13.12 -4.07 0.80
CA TYR A 66 -13.58 -2.86 0.11
C TYR A 66 -13.66 -3.08 -1.39
N PRO A 67 -14.64 -2.46 -2.09
CA PRO A 67 -14.95 -2.79 -3.49
C PRO A 67 -13.87 -2.37 -4.49
N ASN A 68 -13.10 -1.32 -4.21
CA ASN A 68 -12.17 -0.70 -5.16
C ASN A 68 -10.74 -0.64 -4.63
N VAL A 69 -10.32 -1.63 -3.85
CA VAL A 69 -8.94 -1.79 -3.41
C VAL A 69 -8.12 -2.40 -4.54
N PRO A 70 -6.91 -1.91 -4.80
CA PRO A 70 -6.11 -2.44 -5.89
C PRO A 70 -5.61 -3.85 -5.62
N ARG A 71 -5.41 -4.59 -6.71
CA ARG A 71 -4.87 -5.95 -6.73
C ARG A 71 -3.60 -6.00 -7.57
N LEU A 72 -2.93 -7.16 -7.56
CA LEU A 72 -1.75 -7.42 -8.38
C LEU A 72 -1.83 -8.79 -9.09
N ASP A 73 -3.01 -9.34 -9.20
CA ASP A 73 -3.26 -10.70 -9.69
C ASP A 73 -3.49 -10.77 -11.21
N SER A 74 -4.11 -9.76 -11.82
CA SER A 74 -4.34 -9.72 -13.27
C SER A 74 -3.19 -9.05 -14.03
N ASN A 75 -3.08 -9.32 -15.33
CA ASN A 75 -2.08 -8.67 -16.17
C ASN A 75 -2.35 -7.17 -16.31
N GLU A 76 -3.62 -6.77 -16.37
CA GLU A 76 -4.05 -5.37 -16.45
C GLU A 76 -3.64 -4.62 -15.17
N ALA A 77 -3.84 -5.23 -14.00
CA ALA A 77 -3.43 -4.66 -12.73
C ALA A 77 -1.91 -4.50 -12.64
N LYS A 78 -1.14 -5.50 -13.10
CA LYS A 78 0.32 -5.45 -13.15
C LYS A 78 0.83 -4.32 -14.06
N GLU A 79 0.26 -4.17 -15.25
CA GLU A 79 0.63 -3.07 -16.16
C GLU A 79 0.25 -1.70 -15.60
N ALA A 80 -0.89 -1.58 -14.92
CA ALA A 80 -1.26 -0.35 -14.25
C ALA A 80 -0.30 0.00 -13.10
N TRP A 81 0.07 -0.97 -12.27
CA TRP A 81 1.07 -0.79 -11.21
C TRP A 81 2.45 -0.44 -11.76
N LYS A 82 2.84 -1.03 -12.90
CA LYS A 82 4.08 -0.66 -13.58
C LYS A 82 4.11 0.82 -13.91
N LYS A 83 3.03 1.37 -14.45
CA LYS A 83 2.90 2.81 -14.72
C LYS A 83 2.97 3.66 -13.45
N VAL A 84 2.38 3.19 -12.33
CA VAL A 84 2.52 3.84 -11.02
C VAL A 84 3.99 3.91 -10.60
N VAL A 85 4.69 2.78 -10.67
CA VAL A 85 6.11 2.67 -10.29
C VAL A 85 6.99 3.54 -11.20
N GLU A 86 6.74 3.53 -12.49
CA GLU A 86 7.45 4.38 -13.47
C GLU A 86 7.24 5.86 -13.16
N GLY A 87 6.00 6.28 -12.88
CA GLY A 87 5.69 7.66 -12.48
C GLY A 87 6.42 8.12 -11.22
N ILE A 88 6.60 7.23 -10.25
CA ILE A 88 7.37 7.49 -9.04
C ILE A 88 8.87 7.57 -9.35
N LYS A 89 9.41 6.59 -10.07
CA LYS A 89 10.84 6.51 -10.41
C LYS A 89 11.30 7.65 -11.31
N ASN A 90 10.49 8.06 -12.27
CA ASN A 90 10.79 9.20 -13.16
C ASN A 90 10.89 10.53 -12.39
N ASN A 91 10.37 10.58 -11.16
CA ASN A 91 10.51 11.69 -10.24
C ASN A 91 11.52 11.39 -9.10
N ASN A 92 12.45 10.47 -9.31
CA ASN A 92 13.49 10.08 -8.35
C ASN A 92 12.94 9.60 -6.98
N GLY A 93 11.72 9.08 -6.94
CA GLY A 93 11.13 8.50 -5.75
C GLY A 93 11.44 7.02 -5.61
N ALA A 94 11.48 6.54 -4.37
CA ALA A 94 11.48 5.12 -4.04
C ALA A 94 10.06 4.66 -3.67
N VAL A 95 9.75 3.38 -3.93
CA VAL A 95 8.42 2.83 -3.64
C VAL A 95 8.52 1.42 -3.08
N ILE A 96 7.67 1.11 -2.11
CA ILE A 96 7.46 -0.23 -1.55
C ILE A 96 5.97 -0.56 -1.63
N ALA A 97 5.66 -1.74 -2.11
CA ALA A 97 4.29 -2.25 -2.14
C ALA A 97 3.89 -2.79 -0.76
N GLN A 98 2.72 -2.38 -0.26
CA GLN A 98 2.11 -3.00 0.91
C GLN A 98 1.16 -4.11 0.45
N LEU A 99 1.53 -5.37 0.69
CA LEU A 99 0.62 -6.49 0.48
C LEU A 99 -0.32 -6.62 1.67
N TRP A 100 -1.59 -6.84 1.39
CA TRP A 100 -2.63 -6.74 2.39
C TRP A 100 -3.67 -7.86 2.28
N HIS A 101 -4.08 -8.38 3.43
CA HIS A 101 -5.24 -9.22 3.60
C HIS A 101 -6.18 -8.52 4.57
N CYS A 102 -7.25 -7.91 4.05
CA CYS A 102 -8.06 -6.99 4.86
C CYS A 102 -9.15 -7.67 5.69
N CYS A 103 -9.45 -8.92 5.48
CA CYS A 103 -10.58 -9.57 6.13
C CYS A 103 -10.18 -10.61 7.17
N LEU A 104 -9.85 -10.14 8.37
CA LEU A 104 -9.63 -11.01 9.54
C LEU A 104 -10.93 -11.58 10.12
N LEU A 105 -12.06 -10.90 9.93
CA LEU A 105 -13.34 -11.27 10.55
C LEU A 105 -14.04 -12.44 9.86
N TYR A 106 -13.77 -12.68 8.58
CA TYR A 106 -14.49 -13.69 7.81
C TYR A 106 -13.73 -14.98 7.55
N THR A 107 -12.41 -15.00 7.72
CA THR A 107 -11.60 -16.14 7.27
C THR A 107 -10.99 -17.00 8.37
N SER A 108 -10.68 -16.45 9.48
CA SER A 108 -10.26 -17.17 10.69
C SER A 108 -10.01 -16.17 11.80
N PRO A 109 -10.77 -16.14 12.86
CA PRO A 109 -10.41 -15.31 14.00
C PRO A 109 -9.07 -15.80 14.53
N SER A 110 -8.07 -14.92 14.47
CA SER A 110 -6.78 -15.17 15.09
C SER A 110 -7.00 -15.48 16.59
N PRO A 111 -6.27 -16.42 17.18
CA PRO A 111 -6.32 -16.65 18.63
C PRO A 111 -6.10 -15.37 19.46
N ARG A 112 -5.43 -14.37 18.88
CA ARG A 112 -5.25 -13.06 19.48
C ARG A 112 -6.53 -12.23 19.48
N ASP A 113 -7.32 -12.29 18.41
CA ASP A 113 -8.58 -11.57 18.28
C ASP A 113 -9.66 -12.21 19.16
N MET A 114 -9.65 -13.54 19.27
CA MET A 114 -10.55 -14.27 20.17
C MET A 114 -10.27 -13.99 21.66
N ARG A 115 -9.04 -13.67 22.05
CA ARG A 115 -8.70 -13.31 23.42
C ARG A 115 -9.27 -11.96 23.85
N ARG A 116 -9.48 -11.02 22.94
CA ARG A 116 -10.11 -9.71 23.24
C ARG A 116 -11.58 -9.84 23.64
N SER A 117 -12.29 -10.81 23.11
CA SER A 117 -13.69 -11.09 23.47
C SER A 117 -13.84 -11.82 24.80
N ARG A 118 -12.75 -12.25 25.43
CA ARG A 118 -12.71 -13.01 26.68
C ARG A 118 -11.98 -12.27 27.81
N MET A 119 -11.83 -10.98 27.75
CA MET A 119 -11.45 -10.25 28.95
C MET A 119 -12.60 -10.40 29.96
N PRO A 120 -12.39 -11.07 31.10
CA PRO A 120 -13.41 -11.03 32.16
C PRO A 120 -13.58 -9.57 32.52
N SER A 121 -14.83 -9.10 32.51
CA SER A 121 -15.16 -7.89 33.21
C SER A 121 -14.69 -8.14 34.65
N SER A 122 -13.59 -7.51 35.03
CA SER A 122 -13.21 -7.47 36.45
C SER A 122 -14.36 -6.85 37.21
N ALA A 123 -14.98 -7.67 38.03
CA ALA A 123 -15.90 -7.23 39.04
C ALA A 123 -15.22 -6.18 39.95
#